data_10a37c16320cc195bbbe1448b9099362
#
_entry.id   10a37c16320cc195bbbe1448b9099362
#
_cell.length_a   1.000
_cell.length_b   1.000
_cell.length_c   1.000
_cell.angle_alpha   90.00
_cell.angle_beta   90.00
_cell.angle_gamma   90.00
#
_symmetry.space_group_name_H-M   'P 1'
#
loop_
_entity.id
_entity.type
_entity.pdbx_description
1 polymer ?
#
loop_
_entity_poly.entity_id
_entity_poly.type
_entity_poly.pdbx_seq_one_letter_code
_entity_poly.pdbx_strand_id
1 'polypeptide(L)'
;MFSLLLAILGFGFLVFIHELGHFLVAKLFGVKVECFSIGMGPKVFGFKKGDTVYQIGAIPMGGFCQFKQDALKDDLPEILTEKKFCLLVSILNSKISDEKLAKFYKKLPPQTIESAKFLELTKDKENRPDAECLFDCYEQSGNVCVRKKDLSDKDIFVLLEYLESVGIHEFEYHLDDKGFANEKERKDFINLVYKAMNLRKLRDSDSFFGVHPFKRLLVAFAGPFMNYLFAIILFSLVFIGARKEVIIPNKILLSDDVGREDASISPAKKAGLLSGDKIISVNNHVIDSFSDLTEEMMLAGTRSKLKVVVDRNGEKLEFQVLPEWDKNTMRPLLGVYFYQEPLIDRAEESKLAKFLDLQNGDKITAIGGKRDLISTVFVERYLMNLWETKTAGTLTVLRNDTEFDIDINVNNFEQKDIFLPYYFEIREMKGKNWFAALGESFKESNKLIKMTALSTYALIAKPKGDISEQVGGPIKIGYLMKNIADAGFSNSFIEGMRNFFLVLANISLALAFFNLLPLPALDGGYIVMSVVEMVMRKPVRMRYVYILNFATLVLLMGLGLLVAVMDIFYIMGQ
;
A
#
# COMPACT_ATOMS: atom_id res chain seq x y z
N MET A 1 18.80 -21.66 3.92
CA MET A 1 18.08 -21.59 5.21
C MET A 1 18.31 -20.24 5.91
N PHE A 2 19.54 -19.73 5.96
CA PHE A 2 19.87 -18.43 6.56
C PHE A 2 19.10 -17.26 5.91
N SER A 3 19.11 -17.15 4.58
CA SER A 3 18.42 -16.06 3.84
C SER A 3 16.91 -16.06 4.03
N LEU A 4 16.28 -17.24 4.17
CA LEU A 4 14.85 -17.34 4.46
C LEU A 4 14.52 -16.83 5.87
N LEU A 5 15.33 -17.24 6.86
CA LEU A 5 15.18 -16.73 8.24
C LEU A 5 15.36 -15.21 8.28
N LEU A 6 16.37 -14.70 7.57
CA LEU A 6 16.64 -13.26 7.46
C LEU A 6 15.47 -12.52 6.80
N ALA A 7 14.84 -13.11 5.77
CA ALA A 7 13.66 -12.53 5.11
C ALA A 7 12.45 -12.45 6.07
N ILE A 8 12.17 -13.50 6.83
CA ILE A 8 11.07 -13.53 7.81
C ILE A 8 11.30 -12.48 8.92
N LEU A 9 12.53 -12.43 9.46
CA LEU A 9 12.88 -11.46 10.49
C LEU A 9 12.86 -10.02 9.96
N GLY A 10 13.34 -9.81 8.74
CA GLY A 10 13.31 -8.51 8.07
C GLY A 10 11.88 -8.01 7.88
N PHE A 11 10.99 -8.86 7.38
CA PHE A 11 9.57 -8.50 7.23
C PHE A 11 8.91 -8.20 8.58
N GLY A 12 9.13 -9.03 9.59
CA GLY A 12 8.65 -8.78 10.96
C GLY A 12 9.15 -7.45 11.52
N PHE A 13 10.41 -7.09 11.20
CA PHE A 13 11.00 -5.82 11.62
C PHE A 13 10.38 -4.62 10.91
N LEU A 14 10.02 -4.74 9.62
CA LEU A 14 9.31 -3.69 8.89
C LEU A 14 7.96 -3.36 9.52
N VAL A 15 7.19 -4.39 9.88
CA VAL A 15 5.90 -4.21 10.56
C VAL A 15 6.11 -3.61 11.95
N PHE A 16 7.14 -4.06 12.68
CA PHE A 16 7.48 -3.46 13.98
C PHE A 16 7.77 -1.95 13.87
N ILE A 17 8.54 -1.53 12.88
CA ILE A 17 8.84 -0.09 12.63
C ILE A 17 7.55 0.68 12.32
N HIS A 18 6.66 0.09 11.54
CA HIS A 18 5.36 0.66 11.23
C HIS A 18 4.51 0.88 12.50
N GLU A 19 4.32 -0.18 13.30
CA GLU A 19 3.56 -0.11 14.55
C GLU A 19 4.20 0.83 15.58
N LEU A 20 5.54 0.89 15.58
CA LEU A 20 6.29 1.83 16.44
C LEU A 20 5.96 3.29 16.08
N GLY A 21 5.76 3.60 14.81
CA GLY A 21 5.30 4.92 14.37
C GLY A 21 3.97 5.30 15.02
N HIS A 22 2.98 4.46 14.89
CA HIS A 22 1.67 4.66 15.53
C HIS A 22 1.79 4.81 17.05
N PHE A 23 2.55 3.93 17.67
CA PHE A 23 2.75 3.91 19.11
C PHE A 23 3.36 5.22 19.62
N LEU A 24 4.45 5.69 19.01
CA LEU A 24 5.15 6.90 19.45
C LEU A 24 4.28 8.15 19.34
N VAL A 25 3.59 8.30 18.20
CA VAL A 25 2.73 9.47 17.96
C VAL A 25 1.45 9.41 18.80
N ALA A 26 0.88 8.21 19.02
CA ALA A 26 -0.24 8.02 19.93
C ALA A 26 0.12 8.47 21.36
N LYS A 27 1.26 8.01 21.87
CA LYS A 27 1.75 8.42 23.21
C LYS A 27 2.01 9.93 23.29
N LEU A 28 2.57 10.53 22.24
CA LEU A 28 2.82 11.97 22.17
C LEU A 28 1.52 12.78 22.27
N PHE A 29 0.43 12.31 21.68
CA PHE A 29 -0.87 12.99 21.70
C PHE A 29 -1.79 12.55 22.85
N GLY A 30 -1.30 11.71 23.76
CA GLY A 30 -2.07 11.23 24.92
C GLY A 30 -3.12 10.17 24.58
N VAL A 31 -3.02 9.54 23.41
CA VAL A 31 -3.87 8.40 23.05
C VAL A 31 -3.40 7.17 23.81
N LYS A 32 -4.33 6.54 24.54
CA LYS A 32 -4.02 5.35 25.32
C LYS A 32 -3.81 4.13 24.40
N VAL A 33 -2.64 3.53 24.54
CA VAL A 33 -2.31 2.27 23.87
C VAL A 33 -2.48 1.14 24.90
N GLU A 34 -3.38 0.20 24.63
CA GLU A 34 -3.65 -0.94 25.50
C GLU A 34 -2.67 -2.06 25.29
N CYS A 35 -2.33 -2.35 24.03
CA CYS A 35 -1.36 -3.38 23.68
C CYS A 35 -0.44 -2.93 22.55
N PHE A 36 0.85 -3.21 22.71
CA PHE A 36 1.87 -3.09 21.67
C PHE A 36 2.52 -4.45 21.48
N SER A 37 2.29 -5.07 20.33
CA SER A 37 2.73 -6.43 20.03
C SER A 37 3.73 -6.47 18.90
N ILE A 38 4.84 -7.14 19.10
CA ILE A 38 5.76 -7.61 18.05
C ILE A 38 5.36 -9.03 17.70
N GLY A 39 4.98 -9.29 16.47
CA GLY A 39 4.40 -10.55 16.07
C GLY A 39 2.91 -10.66 16.36
N MET A 40 2.29 -11.65 15.76
CA MET A 40 0.87 -11.97 15.88
C MET A 40 0.62 -13.26 16.69
N GLY A 41 -0.65 -13.56 16.97
CA GLY A 41 -1.07 -14.78 17.64
C GLY A 41 -0.97 -14.72 19.16
N PRO A 42 -1.00 -15.88 19.83
CA PRO A 42 -0.98 -15.94 21.29
C PRO A 42 0.31 -15.36 21.86
N LYS A 43 0.18 -14.71 23.02
CA LYS A 43 1.30 -14.10 23.74
C LYS A 43 2.28 -15.17 24.21
N VAL A 44 3.53 -15.09 23.76
CA VAL A 44 4.64 -15.94 24.24
C VAL A 44 5.33 -15.29 25.42
N PHE A 45 5.63 -14.00 25.31
CA PHE A 45 6.28 -13.22 26.35
C PHE A 45 5.66 -11.81 26.38
N GLY A 46 5.65 -11.18 27.56
CA GLY A 46 5.24 -9.77 27.65
C GLY A 46 5.11 -9.31 29.09
N PHE A 47 5.15 -8.00 29.23
CA PHE A 47 5.02 -7.29 30.52
C PHE A 47 4.11 -6.09 30.36
N LYS A 48 3.56 -5.62 31.48
CA LYS A 48 2.74 -4.41 31.53
C LYS A 48 3.57 -3.26 32.11
N LYS A 49 3.60 -2.13 31.42
CA LYS A 49 4.20 -0.89 31.91
C LYS A 49 3.22 0.27 31.74
N GLY A 50 2.78 0.84 32.83
CA GLY A 50 1.69 1.80 32.83
C GLY A 50 0.39 1.18 32.31
N ASP A 51 -0.26 1.82 31.36
CA ASP A 51 -1.50 1.33 30.73
C ASP A 51 -1.28 0.36 29.56
N THR A 52 -0.02 0.19 29.13
CA THR A 52 0.30 -0.58 27.92
C THR A 52 0.85 -1.96 28.29
N VAL A 53 0.32 -2.99 27.64
CA VAL A 53 0.89 -4.33 27.61
C VAL A 53 1.84 -4.42 26.43
N TYR A 54 3.11 -4.71 26.70
CA TYR A 54 4.12 -4.99 25.67
C TYR A 54 4.23 -6.50 25.54
N GLN A 55 4.11 -7.03 24.34
CA GLN A 55 4.15 -8.48 24.14
C GLN A 55 4.85 -8.89 22.85
N ILE A 56 5.30 -10.15 22.85
CA ILE A 56 5.81 -10.85 21.68
C ILE A 56 4.81 -11.97 21.37
N GLY A 57 4.25 -11.94 20.15
CA GLY A 57 3.35 -12.98 19.63
C GLY A 57 4.11 -14.22 19.16
N ALA A 58 3.43 -15.35 19.10
CA ALA A 58 4.01 -16.64 18.70
C ALA A 58 4.43 -16.68 17.22
N ILE A 59 3.80 -15.87 16.37
CA ILE A 59 4.08 -15.79 14.94
C ILE A 59 4.98 -14.56 14.72
N PRO A 60 6.27 -14.75 14.34
CA PRO A 60 7.22 -13.63 14.19
C PRO A 60 6.98 -12.83 12.89
N MET A 61 5.77 -12.78 12.43
CA MET A 61 5.34 -12.00 11.28
C MET A 61 4.23 -11.06 11.70
N GLY A 62 4.37 -9.78 11.36
CA GLY A 62 3.40 -8.77 11.73
C GLY A 62 3.63 -8.17 13.12
N GLY A 63 2.62 -7.49 13.59
CA GLY A 63 2.53 -6.80 14.87
C GLY A 63 1.23 -6.03 14.92
N PHE A 64 0.94 -5.38 16.04
CA PHE A 64 -0.19 -4.47 16.15
C PHE A 64 -0.03 -3.50 17.31
N CYS A 65 -0.56 -2.31 17.11
CA CYS A 65 -0.72 -1.29 18.12
C CYS A 65 -2.22 -1.13 18.43
N GLN A 66 -2.66 -1.72 19.54
CA GLN A 66 -4.07 -1.65 19.94
C GLN A 66 -4.30 -0.40 20.77
N PHE A 67 -5.07 0.53 20.21
CA PHE A 67 -5.52 1.71 20.92
C PHE A 67 -6.73 1.39 21.79
N LYS A 68 -6.88 2.16 22.87
CA LYS A 68 -8.11 2.15 23.63
C LYS A 68 -9.26 2.52 22.69
N GLN A 69 -10.16 1.57 22.52
CA GLN A 69 -11.41 1.81 21.80
C GLN A 69 -12.42 2.40 22.78
N ASP A 70 -13.26 3.29 22.30
CA ASP A 70 -14.46 3.66 23.02
C ASP A 70 -15.27 2.37 23.21
N ALA A 71 -15.64 2.06 24.42
CA ALA A 71 -16.36 0.84 24.72
C ALA A 71 -17.70 0.84 24.00
N LEU A 72 -17.77 0.22 22.83
CA LEU A 72 -19.00 -0.33 22.30
C LEU A 72 -19.30 -1.51 23.21
N LYS A 73 -20.08 -1.26 24.25
CA LYS A 73 -20.49 -2.35 25.14
C LYS A 73 -21.55 -3.15 24.41
N ASP A 74 -21.27 -4.43 24.25
CA ASP A 74 -22.24 -5.46 23.83
C ASP A 74 -23.48 -5.53 24.73
N ASP A 75 -23.48 -4.77 25.84
CA ASP A 75 -24.56 -4.71 26.86
C ASP A 75 -25.56 -3.56 26.66
N LEU A 76 -25.49 -2.81 25.54
CA LEU A 76 -26.51 -1.82 25.24
C LEU A 76 -27.80 -2.51 24.83
N PRO A 77 -28.92 -2.26 25.52
CA PRO A 77 -30.18 -2.94 25.20
C PRO A 77 -30.61 -2.60 23.77
N GLU A 78 -31.05 -3.63 23.03
CA GLU A 78 -31.44 -3.56 21.63
C GLU A 78 -32.56 -2.58 21.29
N ILE A 79 -33.30 -2.10 22.30
CA ILE A 79 -34.50 -1.26 22.12
C ILE A 79 -34.37 0.02 22.94
N LEU A 80 -34.62 1.17 22.32
CA LEU A 80 -34.79 2.44 23.01
C LEU A 80 -36.06 2.38 23.87
N THR A 81 -35.91 2.01 25.13
CA THR A 81 -37.04 2.02 26.08
C THR A 81 -37.43 3.46 26.37
N GLU A 82 -38.68 3.66 26.77
CA GLU A 82 -39.19 4.97 27.20
C GLU A 82 -38.32 5.58 28.30
N LYS A 83 -37.79 4.76 29.23
CA LYS A 83 -36.80 5.15 30.24
C LYS A 83 -35.57 5.82 29.62
N LYS A 84 -35.02 5.27 28.54
CA LYS A 84 -33.83 5.80 27.87
C LYS A 84 -34.11 7.06 27.07
N PHE A 85 -35.29 7.16 26.48
CA PHE A 85 -35.77 8.38 25.85
C PHE A 85 -35.87 9.53 26.85
N CYS A 86 -36.50 9.28 28.03
CA CYS A 86 -36.60 10.27 29.09
C CYS A 86 -35.24 10.65 29.66
N LEU A 87 -34.30 9.72 29.75
CA LEU A 87 -32.94 9.98 30.15
C LEU A 87 -32.23 10.88 29.11
N LEU A 88 -32.39 10.62 27.80
CA LEU A 88 -31.90 11.47 26.75
C LEU A 88 -32.45 12.88 26.82
N VAL A 89 -33.76 13.00 27.01
CA VAL A 89 -34.43 14.29 27.17
C VAL A 89 -33.91 15.04 28.40
N SER A 90 -33.68 14.35 29.51
CA SER A 90 -33.08 14.93 30.71
C SER A 90 -31.65 15.42 30.50
N ILE A 91 -30.86 14.68 29.73
CA ILE A 91 -29.47 15.06 29.33
C ILE A 91 -29.52 16.30 28.44
N LEU A 92 -30.38 16.29 27.43
CA LEU A 92 -30.59 17.43 26.56
C LEU A 92 -31.06 18.66 27.36
N ASN A 93 -31.88 18.47 28.38
CA ASN A 93 -32.34 19.49 29.32
C ASN A 93 -31.19 20.23 30.02
N SER A 94 -30.12 19.50 30.32
CA SER A 94 -28.96 20.10 30.97
C SER A 94 -28.14 21.02 30.04
N LYS A 95 -28.35 20.97 28.73
CA LYS A 95 -27.54 21.63 27.71
C LYS A 95 -28.35 22.61 26.85
N ILE A 96 -29.69 22.63 26.95
CA ILE A 96 -30.57 23.44 26.12
C ILE A 96 -31.28 24.49 26.99
N SER A 97 -31.53 25.68 26.44
CA SER A 97 -32.28 26.72 27.15
C SER A 97 -33.73 26.28 27.41
N ASP A 98 -34.26 26.62 28.58
CA ASP A 98 -35.61 26.25 29.03
C ASP A 98 -36.73 26.59 28.04
N GLU A 99 -36.58 27.68 27.27
CA GLU A 99 -37.59 28.11 26.29
C GLU A 99 -37.67 27.15 25.08
N LYS A 100 -36.57 26.66 24.58
CA LYS A 100 -36.55 25.69 23.48
C LYS A 100 -37.03 24.31 23.90
N LEU A 101 -36.79 23.97 25.14
CA LEU A 101 -37.20 22.72 25.72
C LEU A 101 -38.73 22.67 25.96
N ALA A 102 -39.34 23.76 26.45
CA ALA A 102 -40.79 23.86 26.61
C ALA A 102 -41.53 23.72 25.27
N LYS A 103 -40.96 24.26 24.18
CA LYS A 103 -41.48 24.07 22.81
C LYS A 103 -41.38 22.62 22.34
N PHE A 104 -40.32 21.93 22.73
CA PHE A 104 -40.11 20.52 22.39
C PHE A 104 -41.12 19.63 23.13
N TYR A 105 -41.31 19.82 24.43
CA TYR A 105 -42.27 19.03 25.23
C TYR A 105 -43.72 19.15 24.72
N LYS A 106 -44.11 20.30 24.18
CA LYS A 106 -45.45 20.51 23.62
C LYS A 106 -45.72 19.70 22.35
N LYS A 107 -44.72 19.07 21.78
CA LYS A 107 -44.77 18.36 20.51
C LYS A 107 -44.53 16.85 20.59
N LEU A 108 -44.28 16.35 21.80
CA LEU A 108 -44.13 14.91 22.02
C LEU A 108 -45.49 14.21 21.99
N PRO A 109 -45.56 12.93 21.57
CA PRO A 109 -46.78 12.13 21.65
C PRO A 109 -47.39 12.12 23.06
N PRO A 110 -48.71 11.94 23.23
CA PRO A 110 -49.35 12.03 24.54
C PRO A 110 -48.77 11.17 25.63
N GLN A 111 -48.32 9.96 25.28
CA GLN A 111 -47.65 9.03 26.23
C GLN A 111 -46.30 9.55 26.71
N THR A 112 -45.58 10.29 25.88
CA THR A 112 -44.29 10.91 26.23
C THR A 112 -44.50 12.25 26.96
N ILE A 113 -45.64 12.90 26.76
CA ILE A 113 -46.01 14.17 27.44
C ILE A 113 -46.24 13.96 28.93
N GLU A 114 -46.80 12.83 29.34
CA GLU A 114 -46.99 12.52 30.79
C GLU A 114 -45.64 12.36 31.49
N SER A 115 -44.69 11.69 30.84
CA SER A 115 -43.33 11.57 31.34
C SER A 115 -42.60 12.93 31.36
N ALA A 116 -42.87 13.79 30.37
CA ALA A 116 -42.33 15.14 30.33
C ALA A 116 -42.93 16.09 31.38
N LYS A 117 -44.23 15.97 31.67
CA LYS A 117 -44.87 16.70 32.78
C LYS A 117 -44.30 16.32 34.15
N PHE A 118 -43.93 15.07 34.31
CA PHE A 118 -43.29 14.61 35.53
C PHE A 118 -41.90 15.20 35.70
N LEU A 119 -41.14 15.31 34.63
CA LEU A 119 -39.85 16.00 34.63
C LEU A 119 -39.98 17.50 34.96
N GLU A 120 -41.08 18.13 34.61
CA GLU A 120 -41.37 19.52 34.98
C GLU A 120 -41.73 19.66 36.47
N LEU A 121 -42.46 18.70 37.04
CA LEU A 121 -42.80 18.63 38.46
C LEU A 121 -41.57 18.31 39.35
N THR A 122 -40.59 17.61 38.85
CA THR A 122 -39.32 17.31 39.56
C THR A 122 -38.33 18.47 39.59
N LYS A 123 -38.65 19.63 38.99
CA LYS A 123 -37.90 20.88 39.18
C LYS A 123 -37.97 21.42 40.61
N ASP A 124 -38.97 21.00 41.37
CA ASP A 124 -39.13 21.37 42.79
C ASP A 124 -38.07 20.64 43.64
N LYS A 125 -37.25 21.43 44.34
CA LYS A 125 -36.04 20.93 45.05
C LYS A 125 -36.36 20.00 46.23
N GLU A 126 -37.58 20.00 46.74
CA GLU A 126 -37.97 19.28 47.96
C GLU A 126 -38.44 17.83 47.77
N ASN A 127 -38.84 17.44 46.54
CA ASN A 127 -39.43 16.11 46.26
C ASN A 127 -38.56 15.23 45.31
N ARG A 128 -37.26 15.29 45.43
CA ARG A 128 -36.36 14.52 44.55
C ARG A 128 -36.07 13.13 45.13
N PRO A 129 -36.42 12.04 44.46
CA PRO A 129 -36.01 10.69 44.87
C PRO A 129 -34.49 10.51 44.74
N ASP A 130 -33.93 9.60 45.54
CA ASP A 130 -32.50 9.32 45.54
C ASP A 130 -32.03 8.65 44.25
N ALA A 131 -30.75 8.80 43.93
CA ALA A 131 -30.17 8.36 42.66
C ALA A 131 -30.32 6.86 42.36
N GLU A 132 -30.36 6.03 43.41
CA GLU A 132 -30.60 4.59 43.31
C GLU A 132 -32.02 4.23 42.83
N CYS A 133 -32.99 5.14 43.01
CA CYS A 133 -34.37 4.94 42.59
C CYS A 133 -34.70 5.37 41.16
N LEU A 134 -33.75 5.83 40.40
CA LEU A 134 -33.97 6.44 39.06
C LEU A 134 -34.71 5.50 38.10
N PHE A 135 -34.50 4.20 38.21
CA PHE A 135 -35.16 3.16 37.40
C PHE A 135 -36.33 2.50 38.10
N ASP A 136 -36.31 2.40 39.43
CA ASP A 136 -37.38 1.75 40.23
C ASP A 136 -38.61 2.62 40.36
N CYS A 137 -38.48 3.94 40.40
CA CYS A 137 -39.61 4.87 40.41
C CYS A 137 -40.47 4.80 39.14
N TYR A 138 -39.92 4.34 38.03
CA TYR A 138 -40.64 4.16 36.78
C TYR A 138 -41.61 2.98 36.84
N GLU A 139 -41.22 1.88 37.47
CA GLU A 139 -42.08 0.68 37.59
C GLU A 139 -43.26 0.86 38.54
N GLN A 140 -43.09 1.69 39.56
CA GLN A 140 -44.14 1.88 40.59
C GLN A 140 -45.21 2.91 40.23
N SER A 141 -44.89 3.94 39.43
CA SER A 141 -45.82 5.07 39.22
C SER A 141 -46.12 5.37 37.74
N GLY A 142 -45.50 4.68 36.81
CA GLY A 142 -45.62 4.98 35.37
C GLY A 142 -44.94 6.28 34.95
N ASN A 143 -44.21 6.94 35.85
CA ASN A 143 -43.54 8.22 35.60
C ASN A 143 -42.04 8.11 35.78
N VAL A 144 -41.27 8.82 34.96
CA VAL A 144 -39.80 8.81 35.00
C VAL A 144 -39.27 10.03 35.76
N CYS A 145 -38.57 9.75 36.84
CA CYS A 145 -37.81 10.76 37.57
C CYS A 145 -36.33 10.72 37.14
N VAL A 146 -35.83 11.77 36.53
CA VAL A 146 -34.41 11.87 36.19
C VAL A 146 -33.82 13.11 36.83
N ARG A 147 -32.87 12.92 37.74
CA ARG A 147 -32.13 14.04 38.35
C ARG A 147 -31.02 14.51 37.44
N LYS A 148 -30.94 15.82 37.23
CA LYS A 148 -29.90 16.49 36.43
C LYS A 148 -28.48 16.33 37.00
N LYS A 149 -28.38 16.07 38.31
CA LYS A 149 -27.11 16.00 39.06
C LYS A 149 -26.51 14.60 39.16
N ASP A 150 -27.32 13.58 38.88
CA ASP A 150 -26.98 12.18 39.20
C ASP A 150 -26.44 11.40 37.98
N LEU A 151 -26.45 12.01 36.79
CA LEU A 151 -25.88 11.41 35.60
C LEU A 151 -24.39 11.73 35.49
N SER A 152 -23.61 10.68 35.56
CA SER A 152 -22.15 10.82 35.27
C SER A 152 -21.93 11.07 33.77
N ASP A 153 -20.82 11.72 33.44
CA ASP A 153 -20.41 11.89 32.02
C ASP A 153 -20.36 10.55 31.29
N LYS A 154 -20.18 9.45 32.01
CA LYS A 154 -20.14 8.08 31.53
C LYS A 154 -21.50 7.57 31.08
N ASP A 155 -22.58 7.92 31.83
CA ASP A 155 -23.95 7.53 31.51
C ASP A 155 -24.46 8.32 30.30
N ILE A 156 -24.10 9.59 30.22
CA ILE A 156 -24.35 10.44 29.05
C ILE A 156 -23.69 9.86 27.81
N PHE A 157 -22.44 9.41 27.95
CA PHE A 157 -21.68 8.80 26.85
C PHE A 157 -22.35 7.51 26.36
N VAL A 158 -22.69 6.60 27.24
CA VAL A 158 -23.39 5.34 26.93
C VAL A 158 -24.71 5.60 26.18
N LEU A 159 -25.43 6.66 26.56
CA LEU A 159 -26.69 7.01 25.92
C LEU A 159 -26.51 7.58 24.51
N LEU A 160 -25.50 8.41 24.34
CA LEU A 160 -25.13 8.95 23.01
C LEU A 160 -24.63 7.85 22.07
N GLU A 161 -23.86 6.89 22.57
CA GLU A 161 -23.44 5.71 21.80
C GLU A 161 -24.63 4.81 21.43
N TYR A 162 -25.55 4.63 22.34
CA TYR A 162 -26.78 3.88 22.06
C TYR A 162 -27.57 4.54 20.92
N LEU A 163 -27.79 5.85 20.97
CA LEU A 163 -28.43 6.58 19.88
C LEU A 163 -27.69 6.47 18.56
N GLU A 164 -26.37 6.44 18.62
CA GLU A 164 -25.52 6.23 17.44
C GLU A 164 -25.65 4.80 16.89
N SER A 165 -25.77 3.80 17.77
CA SER A 165 -25.89 2.37 17.41
C SER A 165 -27.28 2.01 16.85
N VAL A 166 -28.34 2.55 17.41
CA VAL A 166 -29.74 2.37 16.92
C VAL A 166 -29.96 3.12 15.62
N GLY A 167 -29.13 4.12 15.37
CA GLY A 167 -29.20 5.00 14.20
C GLY A 167 -30.19 6.13 14.42
N ILE A 168 -29.74 7.34 14.10
CA ILE A 168 -30.58 8.55 14.16
C ILE A 168 -31.84 8.42 13.32
N HIS A 169 -31.86 7.57 12.28
CA HIS A 169 -33.05 7.27 11.50
C HIS A 169 -34.16 6.60 12.31
N GLU A 170 -33.86 5.72 13.28
CA GLU A 170 -34.86 5.19 14.17
C GLU A 170 -35.35 6.23 15.19
N PHE A 171 -34.42 7.08 15.66
CA PHE A 171 -34.78 8.22 16.49
C PHE A 171 -35.59 9.26 15.69
N GLU A 172 -35.21 9.53 14.44
CA GLU A 172 -35.97 10.35 13.48
C GLU A 172 -37.34 9.75 13.18
N TYR A 173 -37.45 8.41 13.06
CA TYR A 173 -38.69 7.70 12.82
C TYR A 173 -39.64 7.78 14.03
N HIS A 174 -39.12 7.68 15.24
CA HIS A 174 -39.92 7.87 16.45
C HIS A 174 -40.27 9.33 16.76
N LEU A 175 -39.58 10.27 16.13
CA LEU A 175 -39.88 11.71 16.11
C LEU A 175 -40.74 12.11 14.91
N ASP A 176 -41.42 11.13 14.29
CA ASP A 176 -42.21 11.35 13.09
C ASP A 176 -43.29 12.42 13.30
N ASP A 177 -43.45 13.20 12.29
CA ASP A 177 -44.39 14.27 11.90
C ASP A 177 -45.48 14.73 12.86
N LYS A 178 -45.83 13.96 13.86
CA LYS A 178 -46.91 14.26 14.82
C LYS A 178 -46.49 15.13 16.02
N GLY A 179 -45.20 15.40 16.16
CA GLY A 179 -44.65 16.17 17.29
C GLY A 179 -44.07 17.54 16.94
N PHE A 180 -43.81 17.85 15.64
CA PHE A 180 -43.19 19.10 15.21
C PHE A 180 -44.16 19.91 14.33
N ALA A 181 -44.13 21.24 14.45
CA ALA A 181 -45.02 22.10 13.67
C ALA A 181 -44.63 22.17 12.21
N ASN A 182 -43.36 21.89 11.89
CA ASN A 182 -42.84 21.87 10.52
C ASN A 182 -41.49 21.13 10.46
N GLU A 183 -41.09 20.77 9.22
CA GLU A 183 -39.84 20.04 8.96
C GLU A 183 -38.57 20.82 9.36
N LYS A 184 -38.64 22.15 9.39
CA LYS A 184 -37.50 22.98 9.82
C LYS A 184 -37.24 22.81 11.32
N GLU A 185 -38.29 22.79 12.16
CA GLU A 185 -38.14 22.56 13.59
C GLU A 185 -37.65 21.14 13.91
N ARG A 186 -38.09 20.15 13.14
CA ARG A 186 -37.54 18.77 13.20
C ARG A 186 -36.05 18.75 12.90
N LYS A 187 -35.65 19.38 11.80
CA LYS A 187 -34.23 19.49 11.43
C LYS A 187 -33.41 20.27 12.46
N ASP A 188 -33.95 21.34 13.03
CA ASP A 188 -33.27 22.13 14.05
C ASP A 188 -33.08 21.31 15.34
N PHE A 189 -34.09 20.48 15.73
CA PHE A 189 -33.95 19.57 16.83
C PHE A 189 -32.95 18.45 16.58
N ILE A 190 -33.03 17.81 15.43
CA ILE A 190 -32.05 16.80 14.99
C ILE A 190 -30.64 17.39 15.00
N ASN A 191 -30.47 18.61 14.47
CA ASN A 191 -29.19 19.31 14.50
C ASN A 191 -28.72 19.63 15.93
N LEU A 192 -29.65 19.86 16.85
CA LEU A 192 -29.35 20.10 18.25
C LEU A 192 -28.91 18.81 18.96
N VAL A 193 -29.56 17.68 18.67
CA VAL A 193 -29.13 16.34 19.12
C VAL A 193 -27.77 16.01 18.55
N TYR A 194 -27.57 16.24 17.27
CA TYR A 194 -26.25 16.11 16.64
C TYR A 194 -25.20 17.02 17.28
N LYS A 195 -25.57 18.23 17.66
CA LYS A 195 -24.67 19.17 18.35
C LYS A 195 -24.36 18.71 19.77
N ALA A 196 -25.30 18.09 20.47
CA ALA A 196 -25.09 17.46 21.77
C ALA A 196 -24.23 16.19 21.64
N MET A 197 -24.45 15.37 20.60
CA MET A 197 -23.62 14.20 20.27
C MET A 197 -22.20 14.61 19.81
N ASN A 198 -22.04 15.78 19.23
CA ASN A 198 -20.73 16.35 18.85
C ASN A 198 -19.94 16.91 20.04
N LEU A 199 -20.48 16.88 21.25
CA LEU A 199 -19.71 17.20 22.45
C LEU A 199 -18.70 16.08 22.71
N ARG A 200 -17.59 16.12 21.95
CA ARG A 200 -16.40 15.27 22.14
C ARG A 200 -15.88 15.21 23.58
N LYS A 201 -16.38 16.07 24.44
CA LYS A 201 -16.10 16.04 25.89
C LYS A 201 -16.65 14.80 26.60
N LEU A 202 -17.49 13.99 25.93
CA LEU A 202 -18.10 12.80 26.50
C LEU A 202 -17.45 11.49 26.04
N ARG A 203 -16.65 11.51 24.97
CA ARG A 203 -15.77 10.39 24.64
C ARG A 203 -14.56 10.42 25.57
N ASP A 204 -14.08 9.25 25.96
CA ASP A 204 -12.83 9.16 26.72
C ASP A 204 -11.74 9.93 25.98
N SER A 205 -11.28 11.03 26.57
CA SER A 205 -10.34 11.96 25.94
C SER A 205 -8.98 11.31 25.58
N ASP A 206 -8.74 10.09 26.08
CA ASP A 206 -7.56 9.28 25.86
C ASP A 206 -7.79 8.13 24.86
N SER A 207 -9.03 7.95 24.33
CA SER A 207 -9.31 6.95 23.29
C SER A 207 -8.94 7.44 21.90
N PHE A 208 -8.72 6.51 20.95
CA PHE A 208 -8.37 6.84 19.57
C PHE A 208 -9.44 7.71 18.88
N PHE A 209 -10.72 7.40 19.06
CA PHE A 209 -11.82 8.18 18.49
C PHE A 209 -12.21 9.40 19.34
N GLY A 210 -11.77 9.45 20.59
CA GLY A 210 -12.03 10.58 21.51
C GLY A 210 -11.13 11.80 21.25
N VAL A 211 -9.92 11.60 20.71
CA VAL A 211 -9.03 12.69 20.38
C VAL A 211 -9.47 13.49 19.14
N HIS A 212 -8.98 14.72 19.03
CA HIS A 212 -9.27 15.57 17.86
C HIS A 212 -8.89 14.86 16.55
N PRO A 213 -9.69 14.91 15.46
CA PRO A 213 -9.41 14.20 14.20
C PRO A 213 -8.05 14.50 13.61
N PHE A 214 -7.52 15.71 13.77
CA PHE A 214 -6.17 16.04 13.33
C PHE A 214 -5.09 15.22 14.05
N LYS A 215 -5.23 15.00 15.37
CA LYS A 215 -4.30 14.13 16.12
C LYS A 215 -4.41 12.68 15.64
N ARG A 216 -5.63 12.19 15.40
CA ARG A 216 -5.90 10.85 14.86
C ARG A 216 -5.29 10.67 13.46
N LEU A 217 -5.42 11.69 12.59
CA LEU A 217 -4.78 11.71 11.27
C LEU A 217 -3.26 11.54 11.41
N LEU A 218 -2.62 12.29 12.33
CA LEU A 218 -1.18 12.17 12.54
C LEU A 218 -0.77 10.81 13.11
N VAL A 219 -1.58 10.23 14.01
CA VAL A 219 -1.34 8.87 14.50
C VAL A 219 -1.43 7.86 13.36
N ALA A 220 -2.48 7.93 12.51
CA ALA A 220 -2.63 7.04 11.35
C ALA A 220 -1.51 7.24 10.31
N PHE A 221 -1.08 8.46 10.07
CA PHE A 221 0.02 8.75 9.14
C PHE A 221 1.39 8.26 9.64
N ALA A 222 1.57 8.14 10.96
CA ALA A 222 2.87 7.87 11.57
C ALA A 222 3.45 6.49 11.20
N GLY A 223 2.61 5.45 11.06
CA GLY A 223 3.05 4.12 10.64
C GLY A 223 3.69 4.14 9.24
N PRO A 224 2.94 4.53 8.20
CA PRO A 224 3.47 4.69 6.85
C PRO A 224 4.69 5.60 6.79
N PHE A 225 4.69 6.71 7.53
CA PHE A 225 5.81 7.65 7.57
C PHE A 225 7.08 7.02 8.16
N MET A 226 6.97 6.21 9.21
CA MET A 226 8.11 5.49 9.77
C MET A 226 8.69 4.47 8.79
N ASN A 227 7.85 3.76 8.02
CA ASN A 227 8.32 2.89 6.96
C ASN A 227 9.06 3.66 5.85
N TYR A 228 8.57 4.84 5.48
CA TYR A 228 9.24 5.71 4.52
C TYR A 228 10.62 6.18 5.05
N LEU A 229 10.70 6.64 6.28
CA LEU A 229 11.97 7.03 6.91
C LEU A 229 12.94 5.85 7.01
N PHE A 230 12.44 4.69 7.37
CA PHE A 230 13.26 3.49 7.49
C PHE A 230 13.83 3.06 6.14
N ALA A 231 13.05 3.15 5.06
CA ALA A 231 13.55 2.88 3.71
C ALA A 231 14.69 3.84 3.33
N ILE A 232 14.58 5.14 3.65
CA ILE A 232 15.66 6.11 3.42
C ILE A 232 16.93 5.71 4.17
N ILE A 233 16.81 5.26 5.42
CA ILE A 233 17.96 4.78 6.20
C ILE A 233 18.58 3.56 5.54
N LEU A 234 17.79 2.57 5.14
CA LEU A 234 18.30 1.37 4.47
C LEU A 234 19.01 1.68 3.15
N PHE A 235 18.41 2.51 2.28
CA PHE A 235 19.05 2.96 1.05
C PHE A 235 20.35 3.73 1.34
N SER A 236 20.39 4.55 2.39
CA SER A 236 21.59 5.28 2.74
C SER A 236 22.74 4.34 3.14
N LEU A 237 22.44 3.26 3.86
CA LEU A 237 23.42 2.21 4.17
C LEU A 237 23.95 1.52 2.89
N VAL A 238 23.06 1.30 1.92
CA VAL A 238 23.47 0.76 0.60
C VAL A 238 24.35 1.73 -0.16
N PHE A 239 24.07 3.05 -0.12
CA PHE A 239 24.76 4.08 -0.90
C PHE A 239 26.08 4.58 -0.27
N ILE A 240 26.29 4.36 1.02
CA ILE A 240 27.58 4.66 1.68
C ILE A 240 28.69 3.78 1.15
N GLY A 241 28.44 2.49 0.92
CA GLY A 241 29.41 1.56 0.37
C GLY A 241 29.65 1.74 -1.12
N ALA A 242 30.86 1.46 -1.61
CA ALA A 242 31.11 1.32 -3.02
C ALA A 242 30.25 0.16 -3.58
N ARG A 243 29.67 0.35 -4.77
CA ARG A 243 28.80 -0.64 -5.42
C ARG A 243 29.14 -0.77 -6.89
N LYS A 244 28.87 -1.94 -7.41
CA LYS A 244 28.91 -2.20 -8.84
C LYS A 244 27.47 -2.10 -9.38
N GLU A 245 27.29 -1.32 -10.42
CA GLU A 245 26.01 -1.16 -11.09
C GLU A 245 26.17 -1.62 -12.56
N VAL A 246 25.32 -2.56 -12.95
CA VAL A 246 25.26 -3.00 -14.35
C VAL A 246 24.56 -1.93 -15.15
N ILE A 247 25.24 -1.39 -16.17
CA ILE A 247 24.67 -0.39 -17.07
C ILE A 247 24.05 -1.11 -18.25
N ILE A 248 22.73 -1.01 -18.39
CA ILE A 248 22.03 -1.45 -19.58
C ILE A 248 22.13 -0.31 -20.61
N PRO A 249 22.74 -0.55 -21.80
CA PRO A 249 22.97 0.49 -22.77
C PRO A 249 21.70 1.20 -23.23
N ASN A 250 21.79 2.51 -23.47
CA ASN A 250 20.70 3.32 -24.03
C ASN A 250 20.62 3.23 -25.58
N LYS A 251 21.37 2.33 -26.21
CA LYS A 251 21.26 1.97 -27.62
C LYS A 251 20.06 1.02 -27.78
N ILE A 252 19.22 1.26 -28.78
CA ILE A 252 17.96 0.52 -28.95
C ILE A 252 18.00 -0.46 -30.12
N LEU A 253 17.15 -1.47 -29.99
CA LEU A 253 16.80 -2.45 -31.01
C LEU A 253 15.27 -2.42 -31.16
N LEU A 254 14.77 -2.25 -32.38
CA LEU A 254 13.33 -2.24 -32.61
C LEU A 254 12.73 -3.64 -32.45
N SER A 255 11.57 -3.74 -31.81
CA SER A 255 10.83 -4.99 -31.69
C SER A 255 10.43 -5.58 -33.04
N ASP A 256 10.24 -4.72 -34.03
CA ASP A 256 9.93 -5.09 -35.43
C ASP A 256 11.05 -5.89 -36.09
N ASP A 257 12.30 -5.57 -35.76
CA ASP A 257 13.47 -6.25 -36.32
C ASP A 257 13.77 -7.58 -35.63
N VAL A 258 13.33 -7.70 -34.36
CA VAL A 258 13.44 -8.95 -33.56
C VAL A 258 12.34 -9.97 -33.92
N GLY A 259 11.34 -9.57 -34.69
CA GLY A 259 10.18 -10.40 -35.02
C GLY A 259 9.12 -10.32 -33.91
N ARG A 260 8.21 -9.39 -34.06
CA ARG A 260 7.07 -9.21 -33.20
C ARG A 260 5.99 -10.23 -33.52
N GLU A 261 5.29 -10.77 -32.50
CA GLU A 261 4.20 -11.73 -32.72
C GLU A 261 2.97 -11.08 -33.36
N ASP A 262 2.73 -9.77 -33.09
CA ASP A 262 1.66 -9.02 -33.74
C ASP A 262 2.17 -8.31 -35.01
N ALA A 263 1.38 -8.32 -36.06
CA ALA A 263 1.71 -7.71 -37.34
C ALA A 263 1.74 -6.16 -37.31
N SER A 264 1.61 -5.53 -36.14
CA SER A 264 1.56 -4.08 -35.99
C SER A 264 2.96 -3.48 -35.94
N ILE A 265 3.18 -2.38 -36.68
CA ILE A 265 4.44 -1.62 -36.63
C ILE A 265 4.56 -0.93 -35.26
N SER A 266 5.74 -1.01 -34.63
CA SER A 266 5.98 -0.42 -33.33
C SER A 266 5.86 1.11 -33.34
N PRO A 267 5.51 1.75 -32.20
CA PRO A 267 5.53 3.21 -32.07
C PRO A 267 6.87 3.85 -32.43
N ALA A 268 7.97 3.24 -32.05
CA ALA A 268 9.31 3.70 -32.38
C ALA A 268 9.54 3.71 -33.90
N LYS A 269 9.19 2.63 -34.60
CA LYS A 269 9.34 2.52 -36.04
C LYS A 269 8.42 3.49 -36.79
N LYS A 270 7.16 3.62 -36.34
CA LYS A 270 6.21 4.62 -36.88
C LYS A 270 6.75 6.05 -36.80
N ALA A 271 7.52 6.35 -35.77
CA ALA A 271 8.13 7.67 -35.56
C ALA A 271 9.44 7.85 -36.34
N GLY A 272 10.01 6.83 -36.96
CA GLY A 272 11.24 6.88 -37.74
C GLY A 272 12.51 6.55 -36.96
N LEU A 273 12.40 5.99 -35.77
CA LEU A 273 13.54 5.41 -35.05
C LEU A 273 14.02 4.15 -35.77
N LEU A 274 15.31 3.85 -35.64
CA LEU A 274 15.94 2.69 -36.21
C LEU A 274 16.69 1.89 -35.16
N SER A 275 16.83 0.58 -35.40
CA SER A 275 17.72 -0.24 -34.58
C SER A 275 19.17 0.26 -34.72
N GLY A 276 19.85 0.38 -33.58
CA GLY A 276 21.17 0.96 -33.50
C GLY A 276 21.20 2.44 -33.05
N ASP A 277 20.06 3.13 -33.03
CA ASP A 277 19.99 4.50 -32.47
C ASP A 277 20.35 4.49 -30.98
N LYS A 278 21.19 5.46 -30.56
CA LYS A 278 21.50 5.70 -29.16
C LYS A 278 20.65 6.83 -28.65
N ILE A 279 19.75 6.55 -27.67
CA ILE A 279 18.87 7.57 -27.09
C ILE A 279 19.70 8.49 -26.17
N ILE A 280 19.68 9.79 -26.45
CA ILE A 280 20.40 10.81 -25.66
C ILE A 280 19.48 11.45 -24.62
N SER A 281 18.25 11.79 -25.02
CA SER A 281 17.30 12.42 -24.10
C SER A 281 15.85 12.11 -24.48
N VAL A 282 14.96 12.12 -23.47
CA VAL A 282 13.51 12.05 -23.61
C VAL A 282 12.91 13.20 -22.83
N ASN A 283 12.06 14.03 -23.47
CA ASN A 283 11.44 15.21 -22.85
C ASN A 283 12.45 16.14 -22.16
N ASN A 284 13.65 16.30 -22.74
CA ASN A 284 14.81 17.05 -22.21
C ASN A 284 15.48 16.40 -20.97
N HIS A 285 15.05 15.23 -20.50
CA HIS A 285 15.78 14.46 -19.50
C HIS A 285 16.84 13.60 -20.18
N VAL A 286 18.07 13.66 -19.68
CA VAL A 286 19.19 12.87 -20.19
C VAL A 286 18.95 11.39 -19.90
N ILE A 287 19.22 10.54 -20.89
CA ILE A 287 19.06 9.09 -20.81
C ILE A 287 20.46 8.46 -20.86
N ASP A 288 20.97 8.03 -19.73
CA ASP A 288 22.26 7.36 -19.60
C ASP A 288 22.15 5.84 -19.71
N SER A 289 20.96 5.29 -19.42
CA SER A 289 20.68 3.86 -19.43
C SER A 289 19.30 3.54 -20.01
N PHE A 290 19.07 2.29 -20.40
CA PHE A 290 17.74 1.81 -20.81
C PHE A 290 16.71 1.88 -19.67
N SER A 291 17.17 1.82 -18.41
CA SER A 291 16.31 1.99 -17.24
C SER A 291 15.72 3.39 -17.19
N ASP A 292 16.50 4.43 -17.50
CA ASP A 292 16.04 5.83 -17.54
C ASP A 292 14.98 6.02 -18.63
N LEU A 293 15.17 5.38 -19.80
CA LEU A 293 14.18 5.38 -20.87
C LEU A 293 12.85 4.76 -20.40
N THR A 294 12.92 3.62 -19.73
CA THR A 294 11.73 2.92 -19.21
C THR A 294 10.99 3.79 -18.20
N GLU A 295 11.71 4.50 -17.35
CA GLU A 295 11.13 5.43 -16.38
C GLU A 295 10.38 6.57 -17.08
N GLU A 296 11.03 7.25 -18.04
CA GLU A 296 10.40 8.35 -18.78
C GLU A 296 9.15 7.88 -19.56
N MET A 297 9.17 6.68 -20.11
CA MET A 297 8.00 6.08 -20.75
C MET A 297 6.84 5.89 -19.76
N MET A 298 7.13 5.38 -18.55
CA MET A 298 6.10 5.19 -17.53
C MET A 298 5.50 6.51 -17.04
N LEU A 299 6.35 7.53 -16.88
CA LEU A 299 5.94 8.87 -16.45
C LEU A 299 5.02 9.56 -17.48
N ALA A 300 5.30 9.40 -18.75
CA ALA A 300 4.54 10.02 -19.83
C ALA A 300 3.21 9.30 -20.12
N GLY A 301 3.16 8.00 -19.89
CA GLY A 301 2.00 7.18 -20.24
C GLY A 301 1.76 7.14 -21.75
N THR A 302 0.50 6.98 -22.17
CA THR A 302 0.12 6.85 -23.60
C THR A 302 -0.64 8.08 -24.16
N ARG A 303 -0.72 9.17 -23.38
CA ARG A 303 -1.53 10.34 -23.75
C ARG A 303 -0.74 11.45 -24.44
N SER A 304 0.56 11.49 -24.25
CA SER A 304 1.45 12.54 -24.78
C SER A 304 2.55 11.94 -25.63
N LYS A 305 2.90 12.66 -26.71
CA LYS A 305 4.07 12.31 -27.50
C LYS A 305 5.33 12.61 -26.70
N LEU A 306 6.28 11.66 -26.74
CA LEU A 306 7.62 11.83 -26.19
C LEU A 306 8.51 12.51 -27.23
N LYS A 307 9.20 13.56 -26.82
CA LYS A 307 10.28 14.15 -27.59
C LYS A 307 11.55 13.32 -27.35
N VAL A 308 11.92 12.49 -28.31
CA VAL A 308 13.08 11.58 -28.22
C VAL A 308 14.20 12.15 -29.08
N VAL A 309 15.36 12.38 -28.47
CA VAL A 309 16.57 12.78 -29.19
C VAL A 309 17.53 11.60 -29.20
N VAL A 310 18.01 11.22 -30.41
CA VAL A 310 18.92 10.12 -30.59
C VAL A 310 20.21 10.57 -31.26
N ASP A 311 21.29 9.82 -31.05
CA ASP A 311 22.50 9.85 -31.84
C ASP A 311 22.46 8.70 -32.85
N ARG A 312 22.44 9.04 -34.13
CA ARG A 312 22.51 8.09 -35.23
C ARG A 312 23.77 8.36 -36.02
N ASN A 313 24.77 7.54 -35.83
CA ASN A 313 26.09 7.65 -36.51
C ASN A 313 26.77 9.01 -36.30
N GLY A 314 26.65 9.62 -35.12
CA GLY A 314 27.23 10.93 -34.79
C GLY A 314 26.32 12.12 -35.08
N GLU A 315 25.16 11.92 -35.71
CA GLU A 315 24.16 12.96 -35.98
C GLU A 315 23.03 12.92 -34.93
N LYS A 316 22.72 14.09 -34.36
CA LYS A 316 21.61 14.21 -33.41
C LYS A 316 20.30 14.46 -34.15
N LEU A 317 19.35 13.53 -34.01
CA LEU A 317 18.04 13.57 -34.64
C LEU A 317 16.96 13.63 -33.56
N GLU A 318 15.88 14.34 -33.86
CA GLU A 318 14.73 14.50 -32.96
C GLU A 318 13.48 13.83 -33.53
N PHE A 319 12.81 13.03 -32.71
CA PHE A 319 11.60 12.30 -33.07
C PHE A 319 10.47 12.53 -32.04
N GLN A 320 9.22 12.51 -32.52
CA GLN A 320 8.04 12.58 -31.70
C GLN A 320 7.34 11.22 -31.66
N VAL A 321 7.49 10.50 -30.57
CA VAL A 321 7.00 9.12 -30.43
C VAL A 321 5.82 9.09 -29.47
N LEU A 322 4.68 8.54 -29.89
CA LEU A 322 3.54 8.31 -29.02
C LEU A 322 3.60 6.86 -28.50
N PRO A 323 3.84 6.63 -27.21
CA PRO A 323 3.84 5.27 -26.66
C PRO A 323 2.49 4.58 -26.82
N GLU A 324 2.49 3.30 -27.13
CA GLU A 324 1.31 2.45 -27.15
C GLU A 324 1.22 1.63 -25.85
N TRP A 325 -0.01 1.34 -25.42
CA TRP A 325 -0.24 0.49 -24.26
C TRP A 325 -0.05 -0.97 -24.62
N ASP A 326 0.93 -1.61 -23.98
CA ASP A 326 1.09 -3.05 -24.10
C ASP A 326 0.18 -3.78 -23.10
N LYS A 327 -0.63 -4.71 -23.63
CA LYS A 327 -1.60 -5.45 -22.83
C LYS A 327 -0.95 -6.53 -21.97
N ASN A 328 0.20 -7.06 -22.40
CA ASN A 328 0.87 -8.17 -21.73
C ASN A 328 1.68 -7.65 -20.54
N THR A 329 2.44 -6.57 -20.73
CA THR A 329 3.27 -5.97 -19.66
C THR A 329 2.57 -4.87 -18.87
N MET A 330 1.32 -4.51 -19.22
CA MET A 330 0.51 -3.48 -18.55
C MET A 330 1.22 -2.13 -18.39
N ARG A 331 2.03 -1.75 -19.37
CA ARG A 331 2.80 -0.52 -19.37
C ARG A 331 2.85 0.14 -20.75
N PRO A 332 3.14 1.45 -20.81
CA PRO A 332 3.39 2.11 -22.10
C PRO A 332 4.72 1.61 -22.66
N LEU A 333 4.72 1.24 -23.94
CA LEU A 333 5.90 0.80 -24.66
C LEU A 333 6.13 1.63 -25.93
N LEU A 334 7.39 1.78 -26.31
CA LEU A 334 7.82 2.27 -27.62
C LEU A 334 8.01 1.14 -28.63
N GLY A 335 8.06 -0.11 -28.17
CA GLY A 335 8.41 -1.26 -28.98
C GLY A 335 9.91 -1.31 -29.29
N VAL A 336 10.71 -1.10 -28.25
CA VAL A 336 12.17 -1.18 -28.32
C VAL A 336 12.71 -2.08 -27.22
N TYR A 337 13.80 -2.78 -27.52
CA TYR A 337 14.66 -3.49 -26.59
C TYR A 337 16.00 -2.74 -26.47
N PHE A 338 16.78 -3.03 -25.45
CA PHE A 338 18.16 -2.56 -25.42
C PHE A 338 19.03 -3.36 -26.41
N TYR A 339 19.94 -2.67 -27.05
CA TYR A 339 20.94 -3.30 -27.91
C TYR A 339 22.20 -3.56 -27.09
N GLN A 340 22.54 -4.83 -26.95
CA GLN A 340 23.77 -5.29 -26.30
C GLN A 340 24.52 -6.21 -27.24
N GLU A 341 25.82 -5.94 -27.47
CA GLU A 341 26.67 -6.84 -28.24
C GLU A 341 26.82 -8.19 -27.53
N PRO A 342 26.68 -9.31 -28.23
CA PRO A 342 26.76 -10.63 -27.61
C PRO A 342 28.22 -11.05 -27.43
N LEU A 343 28.88 -10.41 -26.46
CA LEU A 343 30.22 -10.70 -26.00
C LEU A 343 30.15 -11.65 -24.81
N ILE A 344 30.74 -12.82 -24.91
CA ILE A 344 30.72 -13.85 -23.86
C ILE A 344 31.62 -13.44 -22.69
N ASP A 345 31.08 -13.54 -21.49
CA ASP A 345 31.80 -13.34 -20.23
C ASP A 345 31.42 -14.46 -19.26
N ARG A 346 32.35 -14.94 -18.44
CA ARG A 346 32.10 -16.03 -17.48
C ARG A 346 31.52 -17.29 -18.14
N ALA A 347 32.07 -17.74 -19.24
CA ALA A 347 31.63 -18.92 -20.00
C ALA A 347 31.51 -20.18 -19.11
N GLU A 348 32.31 -20.24 -18.04
CA GLU A 348 32.30 -21.31 -17.03
C GLU A 348 31.01 -21.40 -16.20
N GLU A 349 30.19 -20.37 -16.18
CA GLU A 349 28.92 -20.37 -15.45
C GLU A 349 27.77 -21.00 -16.24
N SER A 350 27.90 -21.13 -17.58
CA SER A 350 26.85 -21.67 -18.46
C SER A 350 27.17 -23.09 -18.93
N LYS A 351 26.17 -23.98 -18.80
CA LYS A 351 26.24 -25.34 -19.37
C LYS A 351 26.32 -25.31 -20.89
N LEU A 352 25.56 -24.39 -21.53
CA LEU A 352 25.53 -24.25 -22.97
C LEU A 352 26.86 -23.69 -23.49
N ALA A 353 27.43 -22.67 -22.84
CA ALA A 353 28.71 -22.12 -23.24
C ALA A 353 29.81 -23.16 -23.16
N LYS A 354 29.86 -23.99 -22.11
CA LYS A 354 30.80 -25.12 -21.99
C LYS A 354 30.60 -26.16 -23.08
N PHE A 355 29.35 -26.50 -23.38
CA PHE A 355 29.06 -27.48 -24.45
C PHE A 355 29.51 -27.00 -25.82
N LEU A 356 29.37 -25.69 -26.09
CA LEU A 356 29.80 -25.05 -27.33
C LEU A 356 31.27 -24.65 -27.34
N ASP A 357 32.05 -24.97 -26.32
CA ASP A 357 33.45 -24.55 -26.14
C ASP A 357 33.67 -23.05 -26.31
N LEU A 358 32.68 -22.24 -25.86
CA LEU A 358 32.81 -20.77 -25.86
C LEU A 358 33.75 -20.32 -24.75
N GLN A 359 34.52 -19.27 -25.04
CA GLN A 359 35.49 -18.68 -24.11
C GLN A 359 35.13 -17.23 -23.79
N ASN A 360 35.68 -16.75 -22.66
CA ASN A 360 35.53 -15.34 -22.31
C ASN A 360 36.20 -14.46 -23.39
N GLY A 361 35.47 -13.45 -23.86
CA GLY A 361 35.92 -12.59 -24.95
C GLY A 361 35.43 -13.01 -26.34
N ASP A 362 34.81 -14.16 -26.49
CA ASP A 362 34.18 -14.55 -27.76
C ASP A 362 33.02 -13.61 -28.08
N LYS A 363 32.96 -13.12 -29.32
CA LYS A 363 31.86 -12.29 -29.79
C LYS A 363 31.07 -13.05 -30.86
N ILE A 364 29.76 -13.19 -30.65
CA ILE A 364 28.91 -13.79 -31.66
C ILE A 364 28.63 -12.76 -32.75
N THR A 365 29.06 -13.05 -33.99
CA THR A 365 28.98 -12.14 -35.14
C THR A 365 27.89 -12.52 -36.12
N ALA A 366 27.43 -13.79 -36.12
CA ALA A 366 26.33 -14.21 -36.94
C ALA A 366 25.50 -15.33 -36.25
N ILE A 367 24.23 -15.42 -36.61
CA ILE A 367 23.31 -16.46 -36.21
C ILE A 367 22.54 -17.00 -37.41
N GLY A 368 22.63 -18.31 -37.67
CA GLY A 368 22.00 -18.93 -38.83
C GLY A 368 22.38 -18.24 -40.16
N GLY A 369 23.60 -17.76 -40.30
CA GLY A 369 24.11 -17.02 -41.46
C GLY A 369 23.71 -15.54 -41.54
N LYS A 370 22.88 -15.00 -40.64
CA LYS A 370 22.56 -13.56 -40.57
C LYS A 370 23.63 -12.82 -39.80
N ARG A 371 24.10 -11.70 -40.34
CA ARG A 371 25.20 -10.88 -39.75
C ARG A 371 24.77 -9.49 -39.31
N ASP A 372 23.58 -9.03 -39.69
CA ASP A 372 23.13 -7.67 -39.42
C ASP A 372 22.67 -7.49 -37.98
N LEU A 373 23.23 -6.48 -37.30
CA LEU A 373 22.80 -6.02 -35.97
C LEU A 373 22.60 -7.13 -34.92
N ILE A 374 23.55 -8.08 -34.87
CA ILE A 374 23.48 -9.17 -33.89
C ILE A 374 23.57 -8.60 -32.48
N SER A 375 22.59 -8.95 -31.65
CA SER A 375 22.49 -8.57 -30.24
C SER A 375 22.21 -9.79 -29.37
N THR A 376 22.43 -9.65 -28.07
CA THR A 376 22.09 -10.70 -27.07
C THR A 376 20.66 -11.18 -27.22
N VAL A 377 19.68 -10.27 -27.43
CA VAL A 377 18.27 -10.59 -27.60
C VAL A 377 18.03 -11.47 -28.84
N PHE A 378 18.72 -11.20 -29.95
CA PHE A 378 18.62 -12.05 -31.15
C PHE A 378 19.19 -13.43 -30.93
N VAL A 379 20.34 -13.52 -30.24
CA VAL A 379 20.98 -14.81 -29.96
C VAL A 379 20.09 -15.66 -29.07
N GLU A 380 19.58 -15.10 -27.97
CA GLU A 380 18.69 -15.82 -27.06
C GLU A 380 17.42 -16.30 -27.76
N ARG A 381 16.79 -15.42 -28.55
CA ARG A 381 15.58 -15.79 -29.29
C ARG A 381 15.85 -16.88 -30.32
N TYR A 382 17.00 -16.84 -30.98
CA TYR A 382 17.42 -17.89 -31.90
C TYR A 382 17.63 -19.22 -31.20
N LEU A 383 18.33 -19.22 -30.06
CA LEU A 383 18.54 -20.41 -29.23
C LEU A 383 17.23 -21.01 -28.74
N MET A 384 16.29 -20.18 -28.26
CA MET A 384 14.98 -20.61 -27.83
C MET A 384 14.15 -21.20 -28.99
N ASN A 385 14.19 -20.58 -30.17
CA ASN A 385 13.52 -21.10 -31.36
C ASN A 385 14.08 -22.48 -31.77
N LEU A 386 15.40 -22.68 -31.74
CA LEU A 386 16.03 -23.98 -31.99
C LEU A 386 15.56 -25.04 -30.98
N TRP A 387 15.41 -24.64 -29.73
CA TRP A 387 14.94 -25.54 -28.68
C TRP A 387 13.46 -25.92 -28.85
N GLU A 388 12.59 -24.97 -29.16
CA GLU A 388 11.16 -25.18 -29.38
C GLU A 388 10.90 -26.03 -30.63
N THR A 389 11.59 -25.72 -31.71
CA THR A 389 11.42 -26.41 -33.00
C THR A 389 12.19 -27.74 -33.10
N LYS A 390 13.04 -28.04 -32.10
CA LYS A 390 13.93 -29.21 -32.08
C LYS A 390 14.83 -29.29 -33.31
N THR A 391 15.28 -28.13 -33.79
CA THR A 391 16.16 -28.02 -34.95
C THR A 391 17.61 -27.72 -34.54
N ALA A 392 18.56 -27.99 -35.41
CA ALA A 392 19.94 -27.56 -35.27
C ALA A 392 20.15 -26.21 -35.96
N GLY A 393 21.18 -25.49 -35.53
CA GLY A 393 21.57 -24.20 -36.10
C GLY A 393 23.06 -23.94 -36.05
N THR A 394 23.47 -22.74 -36.45
CA THR A 394 24.88 -22.33 -36.43
C THR A 394 25.04 -20.96 -35.78
N LEU A 395 26.14 -20.80 -35.01
CA LEU A 395 26.63 -19.49 -34.53
C LEU A 395 27.99 -19.25 -35.19
N THR A 396 28.23 -18.03 -35.72
CA THR A 396 29.55 -17.60 -36.09
C THR A 396 30.14 -16.81 -34.93
N VAL A 397 31.32 -17.18 -34.50
CA VAL A 397 32.01 -16.61 -33.33
C VAL A 397 33.33 -16.01 -33.78
N LEU A 398 33.59 -14.79 -33.31
CA LEU A 398 34.89 -14.11 -33.48
C LEU A 398 35.71 -14.32 -32.20
N ARG A 399 36.82 -14.99 -32.30
CA ARG A 399 37.83 -15.23 -31.25
C ARG A 399 39.21 -14.84 -31.75
N ASN A 400 39.88 -13.92 -31.08
CA ASN A 400 41.22 -13.44 -31.44
C ASN A 400 41.32 -13.06 -32.93
N ASP A 401 40.37 -12.23 -33.42
CA ASP A 401 40.26 -11.77 -34.81
C ASP A 401 40.02 -12.88 -35.86
N THR A 402 39.71 -14.09 -35.44
CA THR A 402 39.40 -15.20 -36.34
C THR A 402 37.93 -15.60 -36.16
N GLU A 403 37.18 -15.62 -37.28
CA GLU A 403 35.81 -16.11 -37.29
C GLU A 403 35.78 -17.61 -37.59
N PHE A 404 34.91 -18.32 -36.86
CA PHE A 404 34.60 -19.73 -37.09
C PHE A 404 33.15 -20.02 -36.76
N ASP A 405 32.60 -21.04 -37.39
CA ASP A 405 31.24 -21.47 -37.18
C ASP A 405 31.17 -22.60 -36.15
N ILE A 406 30.17 -22.53 -35.27
CA ILE A 406 29.86 -23.55 -34.26
C ILE A 406 28.46 -24.09 -34.58
N ASP A 407 28.37 -25.41 -34.78
CA ASP A 407 27.09 -26.07 -34.92
C ASP A 407 26.40 -26.22 -33.53
N ILE A 408 25.13 -25.83 -33.46
CA ILE A 408 24.37 -25.85 -32.24
C ILE A 408 23.23 -26.88 -32.32
N ASN A 409 23.15 -27.71 -31.28
CA ASN A 409 22.01 -28.57 -31.04
C ASN A 409 21.66 -28.49 -29.56
N VAL A 410 20.56 -27.81 -29.27
CA VAL A 410 20.05 -27.57 -27.89
C VAL A 410 18.94 -28.53 -27.47
N ASN A 411 18.63 -29.55 -28.28
CA ASN A 411 17.50 -30.47 -28.05
C ASN A 411 17.56 -31.24 -26.74
N ASN A 412 18.75 -31.46 -26.22
CA ASN A 412 18.98 -32.22 -24.97
C ASN A 412 19.11 -31.33 -23.74
N PHE A 413 18.94 -30.02 -23.88
CA PHE A 413 19.01 -29.09 -22.78
C PHE A 413 17.64 -28.84 -22.16
N GLU A 414 17.59 -28.61 -20.85
CA GLU A 414 16.42 -28.02 -20.21
C GLU A 414 16.37 -26.53 -20.56
N GLN A 415 15.18 -25.95 -20.65
CA GLN A 415 14.99 -24.54 -21.01
C GLN A 415 15.85 -23.59 -20.15
N LYS A 416 15.93 -23.85 -18.85
CA LYS A 416 16.72 -23.05 -17.91
C LYS A 416 18.24 -23.09 -18.16
N ASP A 417 18.74 -24.09 -18.84
CA ASP A 417 20.17 -24.27 -19.16
C ASP A 417 20.55 -23.63 -20.50
N ILE A 418 19.56 -23.14 -21.28
CA ILE A 418 19.75 -22.50 -22.56
C ILE A 418 19.94 -20.99 -22.37
N PHE A 419 21.06 -20.64 -21.81
CA PHE A 419 21.47 -19.25 -21.72
C PHE A 419 22.97 -19.10 -21.95
N LEU A 420 23.36 -17.94 -22.48
CA LEU A 420 24.77 -17.56 -22.64
C LEU A 420 25.07 -16.37 -21.72
N PRO A 421 26.17 -16.40 -20.97
CA PRO A 421 26.58 -15.32 -20.11
C PRO A 421 27.24 -14.22 -20.92
N TYR A 422 26.60 -13.06 -21.00
CA TYR A 422 27.13 -11.93 -21.77
C TYR A 422 27.81 -10.92 -20.86
N TYR A 423 28.80 -10.23 -21.43
CA TYR A 423 29.44 -9.08 -20.80
C TYR A 423 28.49 -7.90 -20.76
N PHE A 424 28.36 -7.30 -19.59
CA PHE A 424 27.71 -6.01 -19.40
C PHE A 424 28.69 -5.02 -18.79
N GLU A 425 28.62 -3.77 -19.23
CA GLU A 425 29.43 -2.71 -18.65
C GLU A 425 29.04 -2.57 -17.15
N ILE A 426 30.06 -2.66 -16.30
CA ILE A 426 29.91 -2.49 -14.86
C ILE A 426 30.53 -1.15 -14.48
N ARG A 427 29.68 -0.23 -13.97
CA ARG A 427 30.14 1.03 -13.40
C ARG A 427 30.40 0.85 -11.92
N GLU A 428 31.62 1.12 -11.49
CA GLU A 428 31.93 1.18 -10.07
C GLU A 428 31.51 2.54 -9.52
N MET A 429 30.46 2.52 -8.71
CA MET A 429 29.98 3.69 -7.99
C MET A 429 30.77 3.84 -6.70
N LYS A 430 31.50 4.95 -6.55
CA LYS A 430 32.20 5.27 -5.29
C LYS A 430 31.20 5.45 -4.18
N GLY A 431 31.52 4.94 -2.98
CA GLY A 431 30.74 5.16 -1.79
C GLY A 431 30.58 6.66 -1.50
N LYS A 432 29.40 7.05 -1.05
CA LYS A 432 29.06 8.43 -0.72
C LYS A 432 29.28 8.69 0.77
N ASN A 433 29.57 9.93 1.14
CA ASN A 433 29.50 10.31 2.55
C ASN A 433 28.03 10.23 3.04
N TRP A 434 27.84 10.14 4.36
CA TRP A 434 26.52 9.94 4.98
C TRP A 434 25.46 10.94 4.49
N PHE A 435 25.76 12.22 4.42
CA PHE A 435 24.81 13.25 4.01
C PHE A 435 24.45 13.14 2.51
N ALA A 436 25.44 12.88 1.66
CA ALA A 436 25.20 12.67 0.24
C ALA A 436 24.39 11.37 0.00
N ALA A 437 24.66 10.31 0.78
CA ALA A 437 23.89 9.07 0.74
C ALA A 437 22.44 9.28 1.16
N LEU A 438 22.17 10.04 2.23
CA LEU A 438 20.82 10.41 2.65
C LEU A 438 20.08 11.20 1.57
N GLY A 439 20.72 12.20 0.97
CA GLY A 439 20.12 12.99 -0.11
C GLY A 439 19.75 12.16 -1.33
N GLU A 440 20.61 11.21 -1.71
CA GLU A 440 20.34 10.28 -2.80
C GLU A 440 19.20 9.30 -2.44
N SER A 441 19.23 8.76 -1.23
CA SER A 441 18.20 7.85 -0.72
C SER A 441 16.83 8.50 -0.71
N PHE A 442 16.76 9.79 -0.35
CA PHE A 442 15.53 10.55 -0.40
C PHE A 442 15.01 10.71 -1.83
N LYS A 443 15.89 11.01 -2.79
CA LYS A 443 15.53 11.12 -4.21
C LYS A 443 15.05 9.78 -4.75
N GLU A 444 15.78 8.71 -4.47
CA GLU A 444 15.43 7.35 -4.93
C GLU A 444 14.10 6.88 -4.32
N SER A 445 13.88 7.10 -3.03
CA SER A 445 12.62 6.75 -2.36
C SER A 445 11.42 7.48 -2.97
N ASN A 446 11.54 8.79 -3.26
CA ASN A 446 10.46 9.54 -3.91
C ASN A 446 10.21 9.07 -5.35
N LYS A 447 11.27 8.75 -6.10
CA LYS A 447 11.20 8.19 -7.44
C LYS A 447 10.42 6.86 -7.42
N LEU A 448 10.78 5.94 -6.53
CA LEU A 448 10.15 4.63 -6.40
C LEU A 448 8.67 4.73 -5.97
N ILE A 449 8.33 5.61 -5.03
CA ILE A 449 6.93 5.87 -4.65
C ILE A 449 6.13 6.38 -5.86
N LYS A 450 6.68 7.32 -6.63
CA LYS A 450 6.03 7.85 -7.83
C LYS A 450 5.79 6.74 -8.86
N MET A 451 6.81 5.89 -9.10
CA MET A 451 6.68 4.74 -10.01
C MET A 451 5.63 3.74 -9.50
N THR A 452 5.63 3.42 -8.22
CA THR A 452 4.62 2.53 -7.60
C THR A 452 3.21 3.09 -7.76
N ALA A 453 3.02 4.40 -7.52
CA ALA A 453 1.72 5.06 -7.70
C ALA A 453 1.24 4.99 -9.15
N LEU A 454 2.12 5.26 -10.12
CA LEU A 454 1.81 5.19 -11.55
C LEU A 454 1.49 3.78 -12.00
N SER A 455 2.26 2.78 -11.56
CA SER A 455 2.01 1.36 -11.87
C SER A 455 0.68 0.89 -11.27
N THR A 456 0.39 1.25 -10.02
CA THR A 456 -0.88 0.93 -9.35
C THR A 456 -2.05 1.58 -10.06
N TYR A 457 -1.92 2.86 -10.45
CA TYR A 457 -2.94 3.56 -11.22
C TYR A 457 -3.17 2.89 -12.59
N ALA A 458 -2.10 2.49 -13.28
CA ALA A 458 -2.18 1.81 -14.55
C ALA A 458 -2.91 0.46 -14.44
N LEU A 459 -2.60 -0.31 -13.40
CA LEU A 459 -3.25 -1.60 -13.12
C LEU A 459 -4.76 -1.45 -12.87
N ILE A 460 -5.17 -0.41 -12.11
CA ILE A 460 -6.58 -0.15 -11.81
C ILE A 460 -7.33 0.43 -13.01
N ALA A 461 -6.71 1.38 -13.74
CA ALA A 461 -7.38 2.11 -14.81
C ALA A 461 -7.55 1.30 -16.10
N LYS A 462 -6.70 0.28 -16.31
CA LYS A 462 -6.69 -0.52 -17.55
C LYS A 462 -6.41 -2.00 -17.27
N PRO A 463 -7.30 -2.71 -16.55
CA PRO A 463 -7.10 -4.14 -16.26
C PRO A 463 -7.30 -4.97 -17.54
N LYS A 464 -6.24 -5.18 -18.32
CA LYS A 464 -6.22 -6.08 -19.49
C LYS A 464 -4.86 -6.76 -19.57
N GLY A 465 -4.84 -8.07 -19.40
CA GLY A 465 -3.64 -8.91 -19.44
C GLY A 465 -3.65 -9.96 -18.34
N ASP A 466 -2.67 -10.85 -18.36
CA ASP A 466 -2.50 -11.83 -17.28
C ASP A 466 -1.94 -11.14 -16.04
N ILE A 467 -2.81 -10.96 -15.05
CA ILE A 467 -2.47 -10.30 -13.78
C ILE A 467 -1.48 -11.15 -12.98
N SER A 468 -1.42 -12.47 -13.23
CA SER A 468 -0.63 -13.42 -12.47
C SER A 468 0.88 -13.18 -12.54
N GLU A 469 1.38 -12.70 -13.68
CA GLU A 469 2.80 -12.40 -13.87
C GLU A 469 3.22 -11.07 -13.24
N GLN A 470 2.27 -10.14 -13.07
CA GLN A 470 2.54 -8.75 -12.70
C GLN A 470 2.37 -8.50 -11.20
N VAL A 471 1.53 -9.28 -10.53
CA VAL A 471 1.28 -9.15 -9.09
C VAL A 471 2.01 -10.28 -8.38
N GLY A 472 2.97 -9.92 -7.54
CA GLY A 472 3.65 -10.86 -6.65
C GLY A 472 3.09 -10.75 -5.24
N GLY A 473 2.65 -11.87 -4.69
CA GLY A 473 2.21 -11.95 -3.30
C GLY A 473 3.37 -12.17 -2.32
N PRO A 474 3.05 -12.32 -1.03
CA PRO A 474 4.07 -12.47 0.02
C PRO A 474 5.02 -13.66 -0.21
N ILE A 475 4.52 -14.74 -0.81
CA ILE A 475 5.31 -15.96 -1.04
C ILE A 475 6.34 -15.71 -2.15
N LYS A 476 5.91 -15.13 -3.28
CA LYS A 476 6.78 -14.77 -4.41
C LYS A 476 7.81 -13.70 -3.99
N ILE A 477 7.39 -12.69 -3.22
CA ILE A 477 8.30 -11.67 -2.68
C ILE A 477 9.34 -12.30 -1.77
N GLY A 478 8.96 -13.20 -0.85
CA GLY A 478 9.89 -13.92 0.01
C GLY A 478 10.86 -14.80 -0.77
N TYR A 479 10.39 -15.47 -1.81
CA TYR A 479 11.22 -16.29 -2.70
C TYR A 479 12.25 -15.43 -3.47
N LEU A 480 11.81 -14.30 -4.05
CA LEU A 480 12.71 -13.36 -4.74
C LEU A 480 13.74 -12.76 -3.78
N MET A 481 13.32 -12.35 -2.59
CA MET A 481 14.20 -11.82 -1.55
C MET A 481 15.27 -12.83 -1.16
N LYS A 482 14.88 -14.10 -0.98
CA LYS A 482 15.82 -15.19 -0.72
C LYS A 482 16.83 -15.33 -1.85
N ASN A 483 16.38 -15.39 -3.11
CA ASN A 483 17.27 -15.61 -4.26
C ASN A 483 18.24 -14.43 -4.47
N ILE A 484 17.78 -13.20 -4.32
CA ILE A 484 18.63 -11.99 -4.42
C ILE A 484 19.66 -11.96 -3.29
N ALA A 485 19.26 -12.33 -2.08
CA ALA A 485 20.17 -12.41 -0.95
C ALA A 485 21.20 -13.54 -1.14
N ASP A 486 20.75 -14.75 -1.55
CA ASP A 486 21.64 -15.89 -1.81
C ASP A 486 22.67 -15.58 -2.90
N ALA A 487 22.25 -14.92 -3.99
CA ALA A 487 23.16 -14.47 -5.03
C ALA A 487 24.21 -13.47 -4.51
N GLY A 488 23.83 -12.57 -3.61
CA GLY A 488 24.79 -11.68 -2.96
C GLY A 488 25.72 -12.41 -1.99
N PHE A 489 25.19 -13.32 -1.17
CA PHE A 489 25.98 -14.08 -0.20
C PHE A 489 26.95 -15.08 -0.87
N SER A 490 26.66 -15.53 -2.09
CA SER A 490 27.62 -16.37 -2.85
C SER A 490 28.89 -15.59 -3.22
N ASN A 491 28.80 -14.27 -3.40
CA ASN A 491 29.94 -13.40 -3.71
C ASN A 491 30.66 -12.93 -2.43
N SER A 492 29.92 -12.34 -1.50
CA SER A 492 30.43 -11.93 -0.19
C SER A 492 29.32 -11.65 0.79
N PHE A 493 29.64 -11.70 2.09
CA PHE A 493 28.69 -11.35 3.16
C PHE A 493 28.20 -9.89 3.02
N ILE A 494 29.08 -8.97 2.65
CA ILE A 494 28.73 -7.54 2.49
C ILE A 494 27.77 -7.35 1.33
N GLU A 495 27.97 -8.02 0.20
CA GLU A 495 27.04 -7.95 -0.94
C GLU A 495 25.69 -8.58 -0.61
N GLY A 496 25.68 -9.72 0.07
CA GLY A 496 24.45 -10.35 0.56
C GLY A 496 23.63 -9.42 1.45
N MET A 497 24.26 -8.78 2.43
CA MET A 497 23.60 -7.80 3.30
C MET A 497 23.14 -6.55 2.54
N ARG A 498 23.91 -6.09 1.59
CA ARG A 498 23.53 -4.95 0.74
C ARG A 498 22.27 -5.26 -0.06
N ASN A 499 22.25 -6.39 -0.75
CA ASN A 499 21.11 -6.85 -1.52
C ASN A 499 19.87 -7.04 -0.64
N PHE A 500 20.07 -7.61 0.55
CA PHE A 500 19.00 -7.73 1.54
C PHE A 500 18.42 -6.38 1.95
N PHE A 501 19.26 -5.39 2.29
CA PHE A 501 18.80 -4.05 2.65
C PHE A 501 18.12 -3.33 1.49
N LEU A 502 18.60 -3.53 0.26
CA LEU A 502 17.97 -2.98 -0.95
C LEU A 502 16.54 -3.49 -1.12
N VAL A 503 16.35 -4.81 -1.03
CA VAL A 503 15.00 -5.41 -1.14
C VAL A 503 14.12 -4.99 0.02
N LEU A 504 14.66 -4.99 1.25
CA LEU A 504 13.92 -4.57 2.45
C LEU A 504 13.47 -3.11 2.37
N ALA A 505 14.30 -2.21 1.83
CA ALA A 505 13.95 -0.81 1.60
C ALA A 505 12.78 -0.66 0.61
N ASN A 506 12.82 -1.41 -0.50
CA ASN A 506 11.73 -1.41 -1.48
C ASN A 506 10.42 -1.91 -0.88
N ILE A 507 10.45 -3.00 -0.09
CA ILE A 507 9.26 -3.51 0.61
C ILE A 507 8.74 -2.48 1.61
N SER A 508 9.64 -1.81 2.34
CA SER A 508 9.26 -0.74 3.30
C SER A 508 8.54 0.42 2.60
N LEU A 509 9.01 0.86 1.43
CA LEU A 509 8.33 1.88 0.62
C LEU A 509 6.97 1.41 0.11
N ALA A 510 6.88 0.16 -0.35
CA ALA A 510 5.63 -0.42 -0.79
C ALA A 510 4.60 -0.46 0.36
N LEU A 511 5.01 -0.91 1.56
CA LEU A 511 4.16 -0.89 2.75
C LEU A 511 3.72 0.54 3.13
N ALA A 512 4.63 1.52 3.06
CA ALA A 512 4.29 2.91 3.29
C ALA A 512 3.24 3.42 2.29
N PHE A 513 3.41 3.12 1.00
CA PHE A 513 2.50 3.53 -0.05
C PHE A 513 1.13 2.86 0.06
N PHE A 514 1.08 1.51 0.18
CA PHE A 514 -0.18 0.78 0.21
C PHE A 514 -1.01 1.10 1.46
N ASN A 515 -0.37 1.31 2.62
CA ASN A 515 -1.08 1.72 3.83
C ASN A 515 -1.64 3.14 3.76
N LEU A 516 -1.13 4.00 2.87
CA LEU A 516 -1.71 5.34 2.62
C LEU A 516 -2.87 5.34 1.64
N LEU A 517 -3.18 4.22 0.98
CA LEU A 517 -4.34 4.14 0.10
C LEU A 517 -5.64 4.42 0.87
N PRO A 518 -6.61 5.14 0.26
CA PRO A 518 -7.86 5.54 0.92
C PRO A 518 -8.84 4.36 1.06
N LEU A 519 -8.34 3.23 1.55
CA LEU A 519 -9.13 2.02 1.78
C LEU A 519 -9.45 1.88 3.27
N PRO A 520 -10.72 1.66 3.65
CA PRO A 520 -11.06 1.27 5.01
C PRO A 520 -10.19 0.08 5.44
N ALA A 521 -9.98 -0.11 6.73
CA ALA A 521 -9.06 -1.09 7.32
C ALA A 521 -7.55 -0.82 7.12
N LEU A 522 -7.14 0.12 6.26
CA LEU A 522 -5.78 0.63 6.18
C LEU A 522 -5.67 2.01 6.86
N ASP A 523 -4.45 2.45 7.13
CA ASP A 523 -4.22 3.76 7.78
C ASP A 523 -4.76 4.93 6.95
N GLY A 524 -4.65 4.84 5.62
CA GLY A 524 -5.21 5.81 4.69
C GLY A 524 -6.73 5.96 4.83
N GLY A 525 -7.46 4.90 5.17
CA GLY A 525 -8.88 4.97 5.49
C GLY A 525 -9.16 5.81 6.74
N TYR A 526 -8.37 5.65 7.81
CA TYR A 526 -8.49 6.48 9.01
C TYR A 526 -8.08 7.93 8.75
N ILE A 527 -7.10 8.18 7.86
CA ILE A 527 -6.72 9.52 7.42
C ILE A 527 -7.91 10.18 6.72
N VAL A 528 -8.50 9.52 5.71
CA VAL A 528 -9.67 10.03 4.97
C VAL A 528 -10.84 10.28 5.91
N MET A 529 -11.16 9.34 6.78
CA MET A 529 -12.22 9.51 7.77
C MET A 529 -11.98 10.73 8.66
N SER A 530 -10.75 10.92 9.12
CA SER A 530 -10.37 12.08 9.95
C SER A 530 -10.52 13.41 9.19
N VAL A 531 -10.17 13.44 7.90
CA VAL A 531 -10.37 14.61 7.02
C VAL A 531 -11.85 14.88 6.83
N VAL A 532 -12.65 13.85 6.54
CA VAL A 532 -14.11 13.98 6.40
C VAL A 532 -14.74 14.56 7.67
N GLU A 533 -14.37 14.06 8.85
CA GLU A 533 -14.85 14.60 10.12
C GLU A 533 -14.45 16.07 10.33
N MET A 534 -13.22 16.45 9.95
CA MET A 534 -12.78 17.86 10.04
C MET A 534 -13.60 18.78 9.13
N VAL A 535 -13.87 18.33 7.89
CA VAL A 535 -14.64 19.10 6.90
C VAL A 535 -16.10 19.18 7.29
N MET A 536 -16.71 18.05 7.65
CA MET A 536 -18.12 17.98 8.02
C MET A 536 -18.39 18.57 9.41
N ARG A 537 -17.37 18.73 10.25
CA ARG A 537 -17.47 19.12 11.67
C ARG A 537 -18.41 18.23 12.48
N LYS A 538 -18.56 16.98 12.06
CA LYS A 538 -19.41 15.95 12.69
C LYS A 538 -18.64 14.63 12.71
N PRO A 539 -18.76 13.82 13.77
CA PRO A 539 -18.15 12.49 13.82
C PRO A 539 -18.80 11.56 12.80
N VAL A 540 -18.00 10.71 12.18
CA VAL A 540 -18.50 9.62 11.32
C VAL A 540 -19.14 8.57 12.23
N ARG A 541 -20.27 7.99 11.81
CA ARG A 541 -20.98 6.95 12.56
C ARG A 541 -20.14 5.67 12.60
N MET A 542 -19.83 5.17 13.79
CA MET A 542 -18.96 4.00 14.00
C MET A 542 -19.47 2.75 13.29
N ARG A 543 -20.80 2.55 13.21
CA ARG A 543 -21.38 1.42 12.48
C ARG A 543 -20.91 1.34 11.03
N TYR A 544 -20.85 2.45 10.31
CA TYR A 544 -20.36 2.47 8.93
C TYR A 544 -18.85 2.19 8.87
N VAL A 545 -18.09 2.72 9.82
CA VAL A 545 -16.65 2.47 9.92
C VAL A 545 -16.39 0.97 10.10
N TYR A 546 -17.11 0.31 11.02
CA TYR A 546 -16.96 -1.14 11.24
C TYR A 546 -17.37 -1.96 10.03
N ILE A 547 -18.51 -1.66 9.39
CA ILE A 547 -18.99 -2.38 8.21
C ILE A 547 -17.98 -2.23 7.06
N LEU A 548 -17.50 -1.01 6.80
CA LEU A 548 -16.55 -0.74 5.74
C LEU A 548 -15.20 -1.40 6.01
N ASN A 549 -14.70 -1.32 7.25
CA ASN A 549 -13.44 -1.98 7.64
C ASN A 549 -13.57 -3.50 7.50
N PHE A 550 -14.67 -4.10 7.95
CA PHE A 550 -14.90 -5.53 7.83
C PHE A 550 -15.01 -5.97 6.37
N ALA A 551 -15.79 -5.27 5.56
CA ALA A 551 -15.92 -5.56 4.13
C ALA A 551 -14.58 -5.45 3.39
N THR A 552 -13.80 -4.40 3.70
CA THR A 552 -12.46 -4.22 3.12
C THR A 552 -11.50 -5.31 3.58
N LEU A 553 -11.54 -5.69 4.87
CA LEU A 553 -10.71 -6.77 5.40
C LEU A 553 -10.99 -8.10 4.68
N VAL A 554 -12.27 -8.46 4.52
CA VAL A 554 -12.68 -9.67 3.80
C VAL A 554 -12.21 -9.63 2.34
N LEU A 555 -12.37 -8.47 1.67
CA LEU A 555 -11.89 -8.28 0.30
C LEU A 555 -10.37 -8.46 0.20
N LEU A 556 -9.60 -7.82 1.08
CA LEU A 556 -8.13 -7.91 1.10
C LEU A 556 -7.66 -9.33 1.43
N MET A 557 -8.31 -10.02 2.36
CA MET A 557 -8.00 -11.43 2.67
C MET A 557 -8.31 -12.34 1.49
N GLY A 558 -9.44 -12.15 0.81
CA GLY A 558 -9.78 -12.90 -0.40
C GLY A 558 -8.79 -12.68 -1.53
N LEU A 559 -8.41 -11.42 -1.78
CA LEU A 559 -7.39 -11.08 -2.77
C LEU A 559 -6.02 -11.66 -2.39
N GLY A 560 -5.63 -11.54 -1.13
CA GLY A 560 -4.37 -12.09 -0.61
C GLY A 560 -4.28 -13.61 -0.76
N LEU A 561 -5.38 -14.33 -0.51
CA LEU A 561 -5.44 -15.77 -0.70
C LEU A 561 -5.32 -16.15 -2.18
N LEU A 562 -6.03 -15.43 -3.07
CA LEU A 562 -5.95 -15.62 -4.52
C LEU A 562 -4.51 -15.44 -5.01
N VAL A 563 -3.86 -14.34 -4.62
CA VAL A 563 -2.47 -14.06 -5.00
C VAL A 563 -1.50 -15.11 -4.43
N ALA A 564 -1.72 -15.58 -3.19
CA ALA A 564 -0.89 -16.63 -2.61
C ALA A 564 -1.00 -17.95 -3.38
N VAL A 565 -2.19 -18.32 -3.85
CA VAL A 565 -2.39 -19.49 -4.72
C VAL A 565 -1.64 -19.31 -6.05
N MET A 566 -1.72 -18.12 -6.66
CA MET A 566 -0.98 -17.80 -7.89
C MET A 566 0.54 -17.87 -7.68
N ASP A 567 1.04 -17.38 -6.54
CA ASP A 567 2.46 -17.48 -6.18
C ASP A 567 2.94 -18.94 -6.10
N ILE A 568 2.13 -19.82 -5.50
CA ILE A 568 2.46 -21.25 -5.40
C ILE A 568 2.57 -21.87 -6.79
N PHE A 569 1.60 -21.62 -7.68
CA PHE A 569 1.66 -22.11 -9.05
C PHE A 569 2.88 -21.58 -9.81
N TYR A 570 3.21 -20.30 -9.63
CA TYR A 570 4.41 -19.71 -10.22
C TYR A 570 5.69 -20.42 -9.76
N ILE A 571 5.83 -20.70 -8.46
CA ILE A 571 7.01 -21.38 -7.91
C ILE A 571 7.08 -22.85 -8.30
N MET A 572 5.94 -23.54 -8.43
CA MET A 572 5.88 -24.93 -8.87
C MET A 572 6.14 -25.11 -10.37
N GLY A 573 5.93 -24.06 -11.18
CA GLY A 573 6.21 -24.04 -12.61
C GLY A 573 7.66 -23.66 -12.98
N GLN A 574 8.47 -23.24 -12.00
CA GLN A 574 9.91 -22.96 -12.12
C GLN A 574 10.77 -24.16 -11.68
#